data_92f2d092f5b623dfd0a1edb9b66ce88b
#
_entry.id   92f2d092f5b623dfd0a1edb9b66ce88b
#
_cell.length_a   1.000
_cell.length_b   1.000
_cell.length_c   1.000
_cell.angle_alpha   90.00
_cell.angle_beta   90.00
_cell.angle_gamma   90.00
#
_symmetry.space_group_name_H-M   'P 1'
#
loop_
_entity.id
_entity.type
_entity.pdbx_description
1 polymer ?
#
loop_
_entity_poly.entity_id
_entity_poly.type
_entity_poly.pdbx_seq_one_letter_code
_entity_poly.pdbx_strand_id
1 'polypeptide(L)'
;MKLLIVEDEKKTGEYLTKGLTEAGFVVDLADNGLNGYHLAMTGDYDLIILDIMLPDVNGWDIVRMLRSANKGMPILLLTALGTIEHRVKGLELGADDYLVKPFAFAELLARVRTLLRRGAAVIIESQFQVADLMVDLVSRKVTRSGTRITLTSKEFTLLEFFLRHQGEVLPRSLIASQVWDMNFDSDTNAIDVAVKRLRAKIDNDYETKLIQTVRGVGYMLELPDA
;
A
#
# COMPACT_ATOMS: atom_id res chain seq x y z
N MET A 1 -0.53 -1.68 -2.12
CA MET A 1 -0.59 -1.28 -0.69
C MET A 1 -0.84 0.20 -0.61
N LYS A 2 -1.83 0.59 0.21
CA LYS A 2 -2.29 1.97 0.34
C LYS A 2 -1.83 2.54 1.69
N LEU A 3 -1.14 3.68 1.67
CA LEU A 3 -0.60 4.35 2.85
C LEU A 3 -1.33 5.66 3.10
N LEU A 4 -1.51 6.00 4.37
CA LEU A 4 -1.94 7.33 4.78
C LEU A 4 -0.76 8.07 5.39
N ILE A 5 -0.49 9.28 4.93
CA ILE A 5 0.43 10.23 5.55
C ILE A 5 -0.40 11.31 6.24
N VAL A 6 -0.08 11.61 7.50
CA VAL A 6 -0.66 12.73 8.23
C VAL A 6 0.48 13.64 8.65
N GLU A 7 0.63 14.76 7.96
CA GLU A 7 1.77 15.68 8.05
C GLU A 7 1.32 17.09 7.65
N ASP A 8 1.45 18.07 8.53
CA ASP A 8 1.04 19.44 8.30
C ASP A 8 2.07 20.28 7.54
N GLU A 9 3.36 19.86 7.60
CA GLU A 9 4.38 20.55 6.81
C GLU A 9 4.30 20.13 5.34
N LYS A 10 3.76 20.99 4.50
CA LYS A 10 3.51 20.74 3.07
C LYS A 10 4.71 20.16 2.32
N LYS A 11 5.93 20.70 2.56
CA LYS A 11 7.14 20.22 1.89
C LYS A 11 7.49 18.78 2.26
N THR A 12 7.36 18.44 3.51
CA THR A 12 7.60 17.08 4.04
C THR A 12 6.54 16.12 3.52
N GLY A 13 5.26 16.51 3.56
CA GLY A 13 4.16 15.71 3.01
C GLY A 13 4.33 15.42 1.51
N GLU A 14 4.63 16.43 0.70
CA GLU A 14 4.88 16.28 -0.74
C GLU A 14 6.12 15.40 -1.02
N TYR A 15 7.21 15.59 -0.26
CA TYR A 15 8.42 14.78 -0.39
C TYR A 15 8.16 13.29 -0.08
N LEU A 16 7.45 13.02 1.00
CA LEU A 16 7.08 11.65 1.39
C LEU A 16 6.14 11.00 0.38
N THR A 17 5.09 11.74 -0.03
CA THR A 17 4.12 11.28 -1.04
C THR A 17 4.83 10.89 -2.32
N LYS A 18 5.70 11.77 -2.84
CA LYS A 18 6.46 11.51 -4.06
C LYS A 18 7.33 10.27 -3.93
N GLY A 19 8.16 10.21 -2.88
CA GLY A 19 9.11 9.10 -2.69
C GLY A 19 8.41 7.75 -2.51
N LEU A 20 7.32 7.70 -1.72
CA LEU A 20 6.56 6.47 -1.51
C LEU A 20 5.78 6.06 -2.76
N THR A 21 5.26 7.02 -3.54
CA THR A 21 4.61 6.72 -4.83
C THR A 21 5.63 6.17 -5.83
N GLU A 22 6.83 6.73 -5.91
CA GLU A 22 7.93 6.20 -6.74
C GLU A 22 8.36 4.80 -6.28
N ALA A 23 8.26 4.51 -4.97
CA ALA A 23 8.51 3.17 -4.41
C ALA A 23 7.37 2.16 -4.67
N GLY A 24 6.25 2.61 -5.29
CA GLY A 24 5.13 1.76 -5.76
C GLY A 24 3.97 1.66 -4.79
N PHE A 25 3.86 2.56 -3.79
CA PHE A 25 2.69 2.65 -2.92
C PHE A 25 1.63 3.60 -3.49
N VAL A 26 0.38 3.39 -3.11
CA VAL A 26 -0.68 4.39 -3.24
C VAL A 26 -0.68 5.21 -1.96
N VAL A 27 -0.71 6.53 -2.04
CA VAL A 27 -0.48 7.39 -0.88
C VAL A 27 -1.55 8.48 -0.83
N ASP A 28 -2.30 8.51 0.25
CA ASP A 28 -3.14 9.65 0.61
C ASP A 28 -2.39 10.54 1.60
N LEU A 29 -2.54 11.86 1.47
CA LEU A 29 -1.94 12.85 2.35
C LEU A 29 -3.05 13.65 3.04
N ALA A 30 -3.01 13.68 4.37
CA ALA A 30 -3.78 14.59 5.20
C ALA A 30 -2.85 15.65 5.80
N ASP A 31 -3.22 16.91 5.70
CA ASP A 31 -2.46 18.07 6.16
C ASP A 31 -2.78 18.53 7.59
N ASN A 32 -3.63 17.76 8.28
CA ASN A 32 -4.00 18.02 9.67
C ASN A 32 -4.49 16.72 10.35
N GLY A 33 -4.49 16.73 11.69
CA GLY A 33 -4.81 15.55 12.49
C GLY A 33 -6.26 15.10 12.38
N LEU A 34 -7.21 16.03 12.34
CA LEU A 34 -8.64 15.71 12.28
C LEU A 34 -8.99 15.00 10.96
N ASN A 35 -8.49 15.51 9.84
CA ASN A 35 -8.65 14.89 8.53
C ASN A 35 -7.94 13.53 8.48
N GLY A 36 -6.70 13.46 9.00
CA GLY A 36 -5.95 12.22 9.11
C GLY A 36 -6.70 11.14 9.90
N TYR A 37 -7.24 11.50 11.06
CA TYR A 37 -8.07 10.61 11.86
C TYR A 37 -9.33 10.14 11.10
N HIS A 38 -10.04 11.09 10.46
CA HIS A 38 -11.23 10.75 9.67
C HIS A 38 -10.91 9.75 8.57
N LEU A 39 -9.86 10.01 7.77
CA LEU A 39 -9.43 9.10 6.71
C LEU A 39 -9.03 7.73 7.27
N ALA A 40 -8.27 7.68 8.38
CA ALA A 40 -7.87 6.44 9.01
C ALA A 40 -9.06 5.61 9.54
N MET A 41 -10.15 6.27 9.95
CA MET A 41 -11.37 5.60 10.42
C MET A 41 -12.23 5.06 9.30
N THR A 42 -12.33 5.77 8.17
CA THR A 42 -13.24 5.48 7.07
C THR A 42 -12.60 4.75 5.90
N GLY A 43 -11.28 4.87 5.73
CA GLY A 43 -10.53 4.23 4.66
C GLY A 43 -9.87 2.92 5.09
N ASP A 44 -9.47 2.14 4.08
CA ASP A 44 -8.69 0.92 4.26
C ASP A 44 -7.23 1.22 3.90
N TYR A 45 -6.41 1.38 4.92
CA TYR A 45 -4.97 1.64 4.80
C TYR A 45 -4.17 0.48 5.36
N ASP A 46 -3.11 0.13 4.63
CA ASP A 46 -2.15 -0.91 5.04
C ASP A 46 -1.17 -0.40 6.11
N LEU A 47 -0.94 0.93 6.18
CA LEU A 47 -0.07 1.57 7.16
C LEU A 47 -0.35 3.07 7.23
N ILE A 48 -0.18 3.66 8.42
CA ILE A 48 -0.23 5.11 8.64
C ILE A 48 1.16 5.63 9.00
N ILE A 49 1.57 6.72 8.34
CA ILE A 49 2.73 7.53 8.73
C ILE A 49 2.15 8.81 9.35
N LEU A 50 2.45 9.06 10.61
CA LEU A 50 1.75 10.07 11.41
C LEU A 50 2.75 10.99 12.12
N ASP A 51 2.70 12.30 11.84
CA ASP A 51 3.39 13.26 12.70
C ASP A 51 2.69 13.39 14.07
N ILE A 52 3.48 13.58 15.08
CA ILE A 52 2.99 13.84 16.45
C ILE A 52 2.55 15.30 16.60
N MET A 53 3.30 16.24 15.99
CA MET A 53 3.14 17.67 16.21
C MET A 53 2.19 18.30 15.17
N LEU A 54 0.94 17.89 15.18
CA LEU A 54 -0.09 18.43 14.31
C LEU A 54 -0.82 19.62 14.98
N PRO A 55 -1.32 20.59 14.20
CA PRO A 55 -1.83 21.85 14.74
C PRO A 55 -3.17 21.74 15.50
N ASP A 56 -3.95 20.71 15.24
CA ASP A 56 -5.33 20.52 15.74
C ASP A 56 -5.45 19.37 16.72
N VAL A 57 -5.12 18.16 16.32
CA VAL A 57 -5.16 16.94 17.15
C VAL A 57 -3.78 16.33 17.20
N ASN A 58 -3.22 16.18 18.41
CA ASN A 58 -1.90 15.60 18.59
C ASN A 58 -1.85 14.14 18.11
N GLY A 59 -0.77 13.75 17.43
CA GLY A 59 -0.60 12.41 16.87
C GLY A 59 -0.71 11.29 17.92
N TRP A 60 -0.29 11.51 19.16
CA TRP A 60 -0.49 10.52 20.24
C TRP A 60 -1.96 10.28 20.55
N ASP A 61 -2.79 11.32 20.49
CA ASP A 61 -4.24 11.18 20.73
C ASP A 61 -4.88 10.44 19.56
N ILE A 62 -4.43 10.68 18.35
CA ILE A 62 -4.87 9.92 17.14
C ILE A 62 -4.53 8.44 17.30
N VAL A 63 -3.30 8.09 17.70
CA VAL A 63 -2.92 6.67 17.97
C VAL A 63 -3.87 6.05 18.98
N ARG A 64 -4.09 6.71 20.13
CA ARG A 64 -4.98 6.22 21.19
C ARG A 64 -6.40 6.00 20.67
N MET A 65 -6.97 6.98 19.95
CA MET A 65 -8.32 6.88 19.38
C MET A 65 -8.44 5.73 18.40
N LEU A 66 -7.47 5.56 17.48
CA LEU A 66 -7.46 4.46 16.52
C LEU A 66 -7.40 3.10 17.21
N ARG A 67 -6.53 2.94 18.21
CA ARG A 67 -6.43 1.68 18.96
C ARG A 67 -7.69 1.39 19.80
N SER A 68 -8.29 2.42 20.39
CA SER A 68 -9.58 2.30 21.10
C SER A 68 -10.73 1.89 20.18
N ALA A 69 -10.66 2.27 18.90
CA ALA A 69 -11.61 1.86 17.87
C ALA A 69 -11.25 0.50 17.20
N ASN A 70 -10.32 -0.27 17.79
CA ASN A 70 -9.83 -1.56 17.26
C ASN A 70 -9.26 -1.49 15.84
N LYS A 71 -8.75 -0.33 15.42
CA LYS A 71 -8.03 -0.21 14.14
C LYS A 71 -6.63 -0.79 14.31
N GLY A 72 -6.35 -1.92 13.62
CA GLY A 72 -5.13 -2.71 13.77
C GLY A 72 -4.01 -2.40 12.78
N MET A 73 -4.22 -1.46 11.82
CA MET A 73 -3.17 -1.12 10.86
C MET A 73 -1.91 -0.58 11.56
N PRO A 74 -0.71 -0.92 11.07
CA PRO A 74 0.55 -0.40 11.60
C PRO A 74 0.63 1.12 11.54
N ILE A 75 1.20 1.73 12.58
CA ILE A 75 1.42 3.17 12.69
C ILE A 75 2.91 3.44 12.90
N LEU A 76 3.51 4.19 11.96
CA LEU A 76 4.86 4.74 12.07
C LEU A 76 4.75 6.21 12.48
N LEU A 77 5.23 6.55 13.68
CA LEU A 77 5.29 7.93 14.13
C LEU A 77 6.50 8.65 13.52
N LEU A 78 6.28 9.84 12.94
CA LEU A 78 7.32 10.76 12.51
C LEU A 78 7.29 11.99 13.41
N THR A 79 8.46 12.47 13.88
CA THR A 79 8.44 13.64 14.73
C THR A 79 9.84 14.23 14.99
N ALA A 80 9.87 15.51 15.35
CA ALA A 80 11.07 16.17 15.85
C ALA A 80 11.39 15.82 17.33
N LEU A 81 10.48 15.16 18.06
CA LEU A 81 10.63 14.78 19.45
C LEU A 81 11.52 13.53 19.57
N GLY A 82 12.84 13.72 19.75
CA GLY A 82 13.83 12.64 19.72
C GLY A 82 14.19 12.01 21.07
N THR A 83 13.59 12.43 22.19
CA THR A 83 13.95 11.90 23.51
C THR A 83 13.47 10.46 23.71
N ILE A 84 14.14 9.72 24.60
CA ILE A 84 13.77 8.33 24.89
C ILE A 84 12.35 8.24 25.43
N GLU A 85 11.96 9.19 26.32
CA GLU A 85 10.64 9.22 26.94
C GLU A 85 9.53 9.35 25.89
N HIS A 86 9.72 10.19 24.88
CA HIS A 86 8.73 10.36 23.81
C HIS A 86 8.59 9.11 22.93
N ARG A 87 9.71 8.42 22.66
CA ARG A 87 9.67 7.15 21.92
C ARG A 87 8.96 6.05 22.69
N VAL A 88 9.27 5.90 23.98
CA VAL A 88 8.61 4.93 24.87
C VAL A 88 7.10 5.22 24.93
N LYS A 89 6.72 6.48 25.17
CA LYS A 89 5.31 6.90 25.20
C LYS A 89 4.56 6.55 23.91
N GLY A 90 5.16 6.82 22.74
CA GLY A 90 4.53 6.51 21.44
C GLY A 90 4.26 5.01 21.28
N LEU A 91 5.23 4.18 21.63
CA LEU A 91 5.11 2.71 21.56
C LEU A 91 4.10 2.17 22.58
N GLU A 92 4.10 2.68 23.83
CA GLU A 92 3.12 2.30 24.85
C GLU A 92 1.68 2.65 24.48
N LEU A 93 1.47 3.74 23.71
CA LEU A 93 0.17 4.13 23.17
C LEU A 93 -0.33 3.24 22.03
N GLY A 94 0.54 2.35 21.51
CA GLY A 94 0.20 1.40 20.47
C GLY A 94 0.70 1.75 19.07
N ALA A 95 1.65 2.68 18.94
CA ALA A 95 2.39 2.84 17.70
C ALA A 95 3.35 1.64 17.49
N ASP A 96 3.61 1.26 16.25
CA ASP A 96 4.40 0.08 15.91
C ASP A 96 5.88 0.41 15.68
N ASP A 97 6.19 1.65 15.32
CA ASP A 97 7.56 2.15 15.20
C ASP A 97 7.58 3.69 15.30
N TYR A 98 8.80 4.24 15.38
CA TYR A 98 9.05 5.64 15.64
C TYR A 98 10.30 6.09 14.86
N LEU A 99 10.21 7.21 14.12
CA LEU A 99 11.30 7.76 13.34
C LEU A 99 11.47 9.27 13.63
N VAL A 100 12.67 9.67 14.01
CA VAL A 100 12.98 11.06 14.39
C VAL A 100 13.39 11.86 13.16
N LYS A 101 12.81 13.06 13.01
CA LYS A 101 13.23 14.07 12.03
C LYS A 101 14.54 14.78 12.50
N PRO A 102 15.54 15.03 11.62
CA PRO A 102 15.57 14.67 10.20
C PRO A 102 15.96 13.22 9.97
N PHE A 103 15.44 12.59 8.94
CA PHE A 103 15.69 11.19 8.56
C PHE A 103 16.06 11.05 7.08
N ALA A 104 16.73 9.96 6.74
CA ALA A 104 16.94 9.59 5.35
C ALA A 104 15.68 8.86 4.80
N PHE A 105 15.27 9.18 3.57
CA PHE A 105 14.12 8.49 2.94
C PHE A 105 14.30 6.97 2.87
N ALA A 106 15.54 6.51 2.63
CA ALA A 106 15.84 5.08 2.61
C ALA A 106 15.56 4.39 3.96
N GLU A 107 15.78 5.08 5.09
CA GLU A 107 15.44 4.57 6.43
C GLU A 107 13.93 4.48 6.61
N LEU A 108 13.20 5.53 6.29
CA LEU A 108 11.74 5.54 6.33
C LEU A 108 11.16 4.39 5.49
N LEU A 109 11.62 4.24 4.25
CA LEU A 109 11.15 3.19 3.35
C LEU A 109 11.43 1.78 3.89
N ALA A 110 12.59 1.57 4.51
CA ALA A 110 12.94 0.29 5.13
C ALA A 110 12.01 -0.04 6.32
N ARG A 111 11.67 0.97 7.15
CA ARG A 111 10.72 0.82 8.28
C ARG A 111 9.30 0.56 7.79
N VAL A 112 8.81 1.31 6.81
CA VAL A 112 7.50 1.09 6.18
C VAL A 112 7.38 -0.35 5.68
N ARG A 113 8.37 -0.84 4.92
CA ARG A 113 8.38 -2.24 4.43
C ARG A 113 8.41 -3.26 5.58
N THR A 114 9.12 -2.98 6.66
CA THR A 114 9.21 -3.86 7.82
C THR A 114 7.88 -3.92 8.57
N LEU A 115 7.21 -2.79 8.76
CA LEU A 115 5.91 -2.72 9.41
C LEU A 115 4.82 -3.39 8.58
N LEU A 116 4.78 -3.14 7.28
CA LEU A 116 3.86 -3.82 6.37
C LEU A 116 4.05 -5.35 6.41
N ARG A 117 5.27 -5.83 6.60
CA ARG A 117 5.56 -7.25 6.80
C ARG A 117 5.08 -7.77 8.16
N ARG A 118 5.12 -6.97 9.25
CA ARG A 118 4.70 -7.35 10.61
C ARG A 118 3.19 -7.25 10.81
N GLY A 119 2.54 -6.24 10.23
CA GLY A 119 1.08 -6.06 10.30
C GLY A 119 0.31 -7.20 9.64
N ALA A 120 0.98 -7.96 8.80
CA ALA A 120 0.52 -9.23 8.28
C ALA A 120 1.06 -10.41 9.11
N ALA A 121 0.73 -10.49 10.37
CA ALA A 121 0.71 -11.76 11.13
C ALA A 121 -0.47 -12.69 10.69
N VAL A 122 -1.21 -12.35 9.68
CA VAL A 122 -1.73 -13.25 8.65
C VAL A 122 -0.54 -13.50 7.71
N ILE A 123 -0.05 -14.72 7.57
CA ILE A 123 0.95 -15.20 6.62
C ILE A 123 1.03 -14.25 5.42
N ILE A 124 1.96 -13.25 5.44
CA ILE A 124 2.32 -12.61 4.20
C ILE A 124 3.16 -13.67 3.51
N GLU A 125 2.53 -14.37 2.61
CA GLU A 125 3.27 -14.97 1.54
C GLU A 125 4.07 -13.83 0.90
N SER A 126 5.32 -13.68 1.33
CA SER A 126 6.27 -12.77 0.69
C SER A 126 6.52 -13.21 -0.75
N GLN A 127 6.06 -14.41 -1.07
CA GLN A 127 6.09 -15.04 -2.37
C GLN A 127 4.71 -15.57 -2.70
N PHE A 128 4.17 -15.11 -3.80
CA PHE A 128 2.96 -15.66 -4.41
C PHE A 128 3.35 -16.62 -5.52
N GLN A 129 2.66 -17.74 -5.57
CA GLN A 129 2.76 -18.68 -6.68
C GLN A 129 1.37 -19.01 -7.21
N VAL A 130 1.14 -18.73 -8.49
CA VAL A 130 -0.09 -19.09 -9.20
C VAL A 130 0.31 -19.78 -10.48
N ALA A 131 0.08 -21.08 -10.57
CA ALA A 131 0.63 -21.95 -11.60
C ALA A 131 2.17 -21.83 -11.67
N ASP A 132 2.69 -21.36 -12.80
CA ASP A 132 4.09 -21.14 -13.09
C ASP A 132 4.56 -19.68 -12.88
N LEU A 133 3.64 -18.80 -12.45
CA LEU A 133 3.95 -17.43 -12.06
C LEU A 133 4.42 -17.40 -10.60
N MET A 134 5.63 -16.89 -10.37
CA MET A 134 6.18 -16.65 -9.04
C MET A 134 6.48 -15.16 -8.85
N VAL A 135 6.02 -14.60 -7.74
CA VAL A 135 6.20 -13.19 -7.40
C VAL A 135 6.73 -13.05 -5.99
N ASP A 136 7.93 -12.50 -5.84
CA ASP A 136 8.51 -12.12 -4.56
C ASP A 136 8.24 -10.63 -4.33
N LEU A 137 7.40 -10.32 -3.35
CA LEU A 137 6.99 -8.93 -3.05
C LEU A 137 8.11 -8.10 -2.42
N VAL A 138 9.02 -8.75 -1.68
CA VAL A 138 10.11 -8.06 -0.98
C VAL A 138 11.17 -7.61 -1.97
N SER A 139 11.62 -8.53 -2.84
CA SER A 139 12.62 -8.23 -3.88
C SER A 139 11.99 -7.65 -5.15
N ARG A 140 10.65 -7.59 -5.24
CA ARG A 140 9.87 -7.20 -6.44
C ARG A 140 10.26 -8.00 -7.68
N LYS A 141 10.61 -9.26 -7.48
CA LYS A 141 11.01 -10.17 -8.56
C LYS A 141 9.80 -10.95 -9.05
N VAL A 142 9.59 -10.93 -10.36
CA VAL A 142 8.53 -11.69 -11.04
C VAL A 142 9.18 -12.66 -12.00
N THR A 143 8.77 -13.92 -11.93
CA THR A 143 9.17 -14.94 -12.90
C THR A 143 7.96 -15.74 -13.36
N ARG A 144 7.95 -16.17 -14.61
CA ARG A 144 6.96 -17.12 -15.14
C ARG A 144 7.67 -18.21 -15.94
N SER A 145 7.37 -19.46 -15.65
CA SER A 145 8.09 -20.62 -16.17
C SER A 145 9.62 -20.47 -16.03
N GLY A 146 10.09 -19.91 -14.90
CA GLY A 146 11.50 -19.64 -14.62
C GLY A 146 12.09 -18.42 -15.35
N THR A 147 11.39 -17.82 -16.32
CA THR A 147 11.83 -16.62 -17.05
C THR A 147 11.49 -15.35 -16.27
N ARG A 148 12.48 -14.46 -16.09
CA ARG A 148 12.29 -13.19 -15.38
C ARG A 148 11.45 -12.22 -16.22
N ILE A 149 10.42 -11.64 -15.59
CA ILE A 149 9.55 -10.63 -16.16
C ILE A 149 9.85 -9.27 -15.53
N THR A 150 10.07 -8.24 -16.38
CA THR A 150 10.28 -6.88 -15.90
C THR A 150 8.97 -6.10 -15.97
N LEU A 151 8.48 -5.71 -14.80
CA LEU A 151 7.29 -4.87 -14.66
C LEU A 151 7.68 -3.45 -14.24
N THR A 152 6.92 -2.47 -14.69
CA THR A 152 6.95 -1.11 -14.12
C THR A 152 6.37 -1.12 -12.71
N SER A 153 6.60 -0.05 -11.92
CA SER A 153 6.06 0.04 -10.56
C SER A 153 4.54 -0.11 -10.53
N LYS A 154 3.82 0.50 -11.47
CA LYS A 154 2.34 0.40 -11.55
C LYS A 154 1.85 -0.97 -11.99
N GLU A 155 2.52 -1.62 -12.94
CA GLU A 155 2.20 -3.00 -13.33
C GLU A 155 2.44 -3.99 -12.19
N PHE A 156 3.50 -3.77 -11.41
CA PHE A 156 3.78 -4.59 -10.24
C PHE A 156 2.72 -4.40 -9.14
N THR A 157 2.32 -3.14 -8.85
CA THR A 157 1.26 -2.85 -7.88
C THR A 157 -0.07 -3.46 -8.31
N LEU A 158 -0.40 -3.42 -9.61
CA LEU A 158 -1.59 -4.05 -10.15
C LEU A 158 -1.54 -5.58 -10.01
N LEU A 159 -0.38 -6.20 -10.31
CA LEU A 159 -0.19 -7.63 -10.14
C LEU A 159 -0.30 -8.05 -8.65
N GLU A 160 0.35 -7.31 -7.75
CA GLU A 160 0.25 -7.53 -6.30
C GLU A 160 -1.20 -7.44 -5.83
N PHE A 161 -1.97 -6.46 -6.31
CA PHE A 161 -3.37 -6.31 -5.96
C PHE A 161 -4.20 -7.52 -6.41
N PHE A 162 -3.99 -8.01 -7.62
CA PHE A 162 -4.62 -9.24 -8.09
C PHE A 162 -4.24 -10.47 -7.27
N LEU A 163 -2.96 -10.63 -6.91
CA LEU A 163 -2.48 -11.80 -6.15
C LEU A 163 -3.05 -11.84 -4.74
N ARG A 164 -3.23 -10.69 -4.09
CA ARG A 164 -3.84 -10.59 -2.76
C ARG A 164 -5.33 -10.91 -2.76
N HIS A 165 -5.98 -10.78 -3.90
CA HIS A 165 -7.40 -11.04 -4.12
C HIS A 165 -7.60 -12.17 -5.14
N GLN A 166 -6.76 -13.21 -5.07
CA GLN A 166 -6.84 -14.35 -5.98
C GLN A 166 -8.21 -15.03 -5.88
N GLY A 167 -8.85 -15.28 -7.04
CA GLY A 167 -10.18 -15.87 -7.12
C GLY A 167 -11.33 -14.89 -6.88
N GLU A 168 -11.05 -13.62 -6.56
CA GLU A 168 -12.07 -12.59 -6.38
C GLU A 168 -12.29 -11.79 -7.67
N VAL A 169 -13.53 -11.45 -7.96
CA VAL A 169 -13.88 -10.54 -9.07
C VAL A 169 -13.67 -9.10 -8.61
N LEU A 170 -12.68 -8.43 -9.17
CA LEU A 170 -12.34 -7.05 -8.83
C LEU A 170 -12.99 -6.06 -9.81
N PRO A 171 -13.94 -5.25 -9.34
CA PRO A 171 -14.54 -4.19 -10.17
C PRO A 171 -13.49 -3.18 -10.63
N ARG A 172 -13.67 -2.61 -11.85
CA ARG A 172 -12.74 -1.61 -12.40
C ARG A 172 -12.56 -0.41 -11.48
N SER A 173 -13.63 0.03 -10.84
CA SER A 173 -13.62 1.11 -9.86
C SER A 173 -12.74 0.82 -8.65
N LEU A 174 -12.81 -0.41 -8.12
CA LEU A 174 -11.98 -0.84 -7.00
C LEU A 174 -10.50 -0.89 -7.42
N ILE A 175 -10.19 -1.43 -8.61
CA ILE A 175 -8.82 -1.42 -9.15
C ILE A 175 -8.32 0.02 -9.32
N ALA A 176 -9.15 0.92 -9.84
CA ALA A 176 -8.80 2.33 -10.03
C ALA A 176 -8.46 3.01 -8.70
N SER A 177 -9.29 2.86 -7.68
CA SER A 177 -9.10 3.49 -6.38
C SER A 177 -7.90 2.93 -5.62
N GLN A 178 -7.65 1.62 -5.72
CA GLN A 178 -6.59 0.95 -4.95
C GLN A 178 -5.20 1.00 -5.63
N VAL A 179 -5.16 1.16 -6.94
CA VAL A 179 -3.89 1.12 -7.69
C VAL A 179 -3.49 2.50 -8.25
N TRP A 180 -4.45 3.40 -8.53
CA TRP A 180 -4.18 4.69 -9.17
C TRP A 180 -4.64 5.91 -8.38
N ASP A 181 -5.33 5.73 -7.24
CA ASP A 181 -5.91 6.86 -6.48
C ASP A 181 -6.84 7.75 -7.34
N MET A 182 -7.55 7.11 -8.28
CA MET A 182 -8.47 7.78 -9.17
C MET A 182 -9.90 7.72 -8.62
N ASN A 183 -10.51 8.89 -8.42
CA ASN A 183 -11.95 8.98 -8.16
C ASN A 183 -12.75 8.57 -9.40
N PHE A 184 -13.99 8.11 -9.20
CA PHE A 184 -14.89 7.37 -10.10
C PHE A 184 -15.15 8.00 -11.50
N ASP A 185 -14.81 9.28 -11.73
CA ASP A 185 -15.17 10.02 -12.94
C ASP A 185 -14.10 10.06 -14.06
N SER A 186 -12.93 9.48 -13.84
CA SER A 186 -11.85 9.50 -14.83
C SER A 186 -11.55 8.11 -15.39
N ASP A 187 -11.88 7.96 -16.66
CA ASP A 187 -11.41 6.94 -17.62
C ASP A 187 -11.21 5.49 -17.13
N THR A 188 -12.29 4.70 -17.09
CA THR A 188 -12.25 3.23 -17.02
C THR A 188 -11.32 2.61 -18.09
N ASN A 189 -11.07 3.30 -19.19
CA ASN A 189 -10.11 2.91 -20.23
C ASN A 189 -8.67 2.77 -19.71
N ALA A 190 -8.27 3.54 -18.69
CA ALA A 190 -6.92 3.45 -18.11
C ALA A 190 -6.67 2.07 -17.49
N ILE A 191 -7.68 1.50 -16.83
CA ILE A 191 -7.59 0.18 -16.22
C ILE A 191 -7.49 -0.92 -17.27
N ASP A 192 -8.32 -0.85 -18.32
CA ASP A 192 -8.31 -1.82 -19.41
C ASP A 192 -6.96 -1.81 -20.14
N VAL A 193 -6.37 -0.62 -20.35
CA VAL A 193 -5.01 -0.46 -20.92
C VAL A 193 -3.95 -1.05 -20.00
N ALA A 194 -4.05 -0.79 -18.69
CA ALA A 194 -3.08 -1.31 -17.73
C ALA A 194 -3.13 -2.85 -17.63
N VAL A 195 -4.33 -3.42 -17.57
CA VAL A 195 -4.52 -4.88 -17.59
C VAL A 195 -4.01 -5.47 -18.90
N LYS A 196 -4.28 -4.82 -20.05
CA LYS A 196 -3.74 -5.26 -21.34
C LYS A 196 -2.22 -5.28 -21.35
N ARG A 197 -1.56 -4.25 -20.79
CA ARG A 197 -0.08 -4.19 -20.70
C ARG A 197 0.46 -5.27 -19.76
N LEU A 198 -0.20 -5.49 -18.63
CA LEU A 198 0.20 -6.55 -17.69
C LEU A 198 0.06 -7.93 -18.34
N ARG A 199 -1.08 -8.22 -18.99
CA ARG A 199 -1.29 -9.46 -19.77
C ARG A 199 -0.25 -9.67 -20.85
N ALA A 200 0.15 -8.62 -21.56
CA ALA A 200 1.20 -8.72 -22.58
C ALA A 200 2.52 -9.25 -22.03
N LYS A 201 2.78 -9.08 -20.74
CA LYS A 201 4.02 -9.51 -20.09
C LYS A 201 3.89 -10.84 -19.36
N ILE A 202 2.75 -11.09 -18.72
CA ILE A 202 2.61 -12.29 -17.86
C ILE A 202 1.73 -13.38 -18.47
N ASP A 203 0.90 -13.07 -19.50
CA ASP A 203 -0.08 -14.01 -20.04
C ASP A 203 0.10 -14.33 -21.52
N ASN A 204 0.39 -13.33 -22.38
CA ASN A 204 0.26 -13.51 -23.84
C ASN A 204 1.11 -14.65 -24.41
N ASP A 205 2.33 -14.80 -23.92
CA ASP A 205 3.28 -15.79 -24.40
C ASP A 205 3.15 -17.15 -23.70
N TYR A 206 2.15 -17.30 -22.78
CA TYR A 206 1.94 -18.51 -21.99
C TYR A 206 0.59 -19.14 -22.33
N GLU A 207 0.51 -20.46 -22.25
CA GLU A 207 -0.67 -21.24 -22.59
C GLU A 207 -1.81 -20.95 -21.59
N THR A 208 -1.49 -20.99 -20.28
CA THR A 208 -2.44 -20.70 -19.21
C THR A 208 -2.56 -19.21 -18.98
N LYS A 209 -3.76 -18.64 -19.19
CA LYS A 209 -4.05 -17.22 -18.94
C LYS A 209 -4.55 -17.05 -17.52
N LEU A 210 -3.82 -16.28 -16.71
CA LEU A 210 -4.14 -16.11 -15.28
C LEU A 210 -5.11 -14.96 -15.03
N ILE A 211 -5.04 -13.88 -15.82
CA ILE A 211 -5.97 -12.77 -15.64
C ILE A 211 -7.20 -12.98 -16.53
N GLN A 212 -8.35 -13.19 -15.90
CA GLN A 212 -9.63 -13.37 -16.56
C GLN A 212 -10.40 -12.04 -16.67
N THR A 213 -11.25 -11.90 -17.70
CA THR A 213 -12.17 -10.76 -17.83
C THR A 213 -13.57 -11.20 -17.45
N VAL A 214 -14.12 -10.60 -16.40
CA VAL A 214 -15.54 -10.77 -16.04
C VAL A 214 -16.34 -9.66 -16.72
N ARG A 215 -17.06 -10.02 -17.79
CA ARG A 215 -17.79 -9.06 -18.64
C ARG A 215 -18.77 -8.22 -17.83
N GLY A 216 -18.73 -6.91 -18.04
CA GLY A 216 -19.59 -5.95 -17.35
C GLY A 216 -19.18 -5.62 -15.90
N VAL A 217 -18.24 -6.36 -15.29
CA VAL A 217 -17.81 -6.16 -13.90
C VAL A 217 -16.35 -5.69 -13.81
N GLY A 218 -15.41 -6.54 -14.19
CA GLY A 218 -13.99 -6.21 -14.00
C GLY A 218 -13.06 -7.35 -14.40
N TYR A 219 -12.11 -7.65 -13.52
CA TYR A 219 -11.08 -8.64 -13.76
C TYR A 219 -10.88 -9.53 -12.53
N MET A 220 -10.35 -10.72 -12.75
CA MET A 220 -10.04 -11.70 -11.71
C MET A 220 -8.71 -12.38 -12.08
N LEU A 221 -7.90 -12.72 -11.09
CA LEU A 221 -6.72 -13.53 -11.26
C LEU A 221 -6.96 -14.89 -10.61
N GLU A 222 -6.95 -15.93 -11.44
CA GLU A 222 -7.14 -17.32 -10.97
C GLU A 222 -6.52 -18.31 -11.95
N LEU A 223 -6.37 -19.56 -11.48
CA LEU A 223 -6.16 -20.69 -12.39
C LEU A 223 -7.48 -20.98 -13.11
N PRO A 224 -7.50 -21.04 -14.46
CA PRO A 224 -8.68 -21.52 -15.17
C PRO A 224 -9.02 -22.94 -14.66
N ASP A 225 -10.31 -23.18 -14.42
CA ASP A 225 -10.82 -24.52 -14.15
C ASP A 225 -10.41 -25.45 -15.30
N ALA A 226 -9.93 -26.64 -14.96
CA ALA A 226 -9.48 -27.65 -15.91
C ALA A 226 -10.65 -28.30 -16.64
#